data_77c3f8a31fb286fb1936f12d2d4872f3
#
_entry.id   77c3f8a31fb286fb1936f12d2d4872f3
#
_cell.length_a   1.000
_cell.length_b   1.000
_cell.length_c   1.000
_cell.angle_alpha   90.00
_cell.angle_beta   90.00
_cell.angle_gamma   90.00
#
_symmetry.space_group_name_H-M   'P 1'
#
loop_
_entity.id
_entity.type
_entity.pdbx_description
1 polymer ?
#
loop_
_entity_poly.entity_id
_entity_poly.type
_entity_poly.pdbx_seq_one_letter_code
_entity_poly.pdbx_strand_id
1 'polypeptide(L)'
;PRHAPDELLGIMPRDGRKPVDMREVIARLVDDSDFLEFKAGYGPATACVNAAIAGLPVGILTNNGPLDPDGSNKATHFIQACCQAGVPLIYLQNTTGYIVGTASERAGMIKDGSKMIQAVANATVPQVTVQCGASFGAGNYGMCGRGFAPRFLFAWPNARTAVMGAEQAAGTMAIVMEESARARGLE
;
A
#
# COMPACT_ATOMS: atom_id res chain seq x y z
N PRO A 1 -11.59 19.50 -2.26
CA PRO A 1 -12.00 18.61 -3.37
C PRO A 1 -13.32 19.05 -3.99
N ARG A 2 -13.56 18.70 -5.25
CA ARG A 2 -14.83 18.93 -5.96
C ARG A 2 -15.90 17.91 -5.57
N HIS A 3 -15.48 16.75 -5.06
CA HIS A 3 -16.34 15.69 -4.56
C HIS A 3 -16.59 15.84 -3.06
N ALA A 4 -17.79 15.47 -2.60
CA ALA A 4 -18.12 15.54 -1.18
C ALA A 4 -17.31 14.49 -0.38
N PRO A 5 -16.70 14.84 0.74
CA PRO A 5 -15.94 13.89 1.57
C PRO A 5 -16.77 12.69 2.04
N ASP A 6 -18.07 12.88 2.26
CA ASP A 6 -18.98 11.81 2.70
C ASP A 6 -19.12 10.68 1.66
N GLU A 7 -18.81 10.93 0.38
CA GLU A 7 -18.78 9.89 -0.65
C GLU A 7 -17.74 8.80 -0.36
N LEU A 8 -16.71 9.09 0.45
CA LEU A 8 -15.73 8.09 0.90
C LEU A 8 -16.38 6.90 1.60
N LEU A 9 -17.51 7.11 2.27
CA LEU A 9 -18.26 6.04 2.94
C LEU A 9 -18.85 5.01 1.96
N GLY A 10 -19.07 5.40 0.70
CA GLY A 10 -19.58 4.53 -0.36
C GLY A 10 -18.50 3.93 -1.27
N ILE A 11 -17.30 4.52 -1.32
CA ILE A 11 -16.21 4.08 -2.23
C ILE A 11 -15.51 2.83 -1.69
N MET A 12 -15.18 2.81 -0.40
CA MET A 12 -14.53 1.66 0.19
C MET A 12 -15.52 0.53 0.42
N PRO A 13 -15.34 -0.62 -0.23
CA PRO A 13 -16.28 -1.73 -0.10
C PRO A 13 -16.20 -2.36 1.29
N ARG A 14 -17.34 -2.83 1.81
CA ARG A 14 -17.37 -3.62 3.05
C ARG A 14 -16.65 -4.97 2.90
N ASP A 15 -16.76 -5.57 1.71
CA ASP A 15 -16.03 -6.78 1.35
C ASP A 15 -14.65 -6.37 0.76
N GLY A 16 -13.61 -6.57 1.54
CA GLY A 16 -12.22 -6.22 1.13
C GLY A 16 -11.66 -7.03 -0.05
N ARG A 17 -12.43 -8.01 -0.59
CA ARG A 17 -12.08 -8.74 -1.82
C ARG A 17 -12.52 -7.98 -3.08
N LYS A 18 -13.44 -7.02 -2.93
CA LYS A 18 -13.88 -6.20 -4.06
C LYS A 18 -12.80 -5.16 -4.36
N PRO A 19 -12.37 -5.06 -5.63
CA PRO A 19 -11.40 -4.04 -6.03
C PRO A 19 -11.99 -2.65 -5.86
N VAL A 20 -11.14 -1.71 -5.52
CA VAL A 20 -11.44 -0.28 -5.49
C VAL A 20 -10.30 0.47 -6.18
N ASP A 21 -10.62 1.43 -7.02
CA ASP A 21 -9.60 2.34 -7.53
C ASP A 21 -9.33 3.44 -6.48
N MET A 22 -8.18 3.39 -5.89
CA MET A 22 -7.76 4.34 -4.86
C MET A 22 -7.58 5.77 -5.39
N ARG A 23 -7.56 5.97 -6.70
CA ARG A 23 -7.61 7.31 -7.31
C ARG A 23 -8.93 8.02 -6.99
N GLU A 24 -10.02 7.27 -6.83
CA GLU A 24 -11.30 7.80 -6.38
C GLU A 24 -11.21 8.33 -4.94
N VAL A 25 -10.45 7.66 -4.10
CA VAL A 25 -10.17 8.15 -2.74
C VAL A 25 -9.34 9.43 -2.79
N ILE A 26 -8.27 9.45 -3.58
CA ILE A 26 -7.41 10.63 -3.74
C ILE A 26 -8.23 11.84 -4.21
N ALA A 27 -9.11 11.67 -5.19
CA ALA A 27 -9.95 12.75 -5.73
C ALA A 27 -10.88 13.39 -4.69
N ARG A 28 -11.15 12.71 -3.56
CA ARG A 28 -11.96 13.23 -2.45
C ARG A 28 -11.13 13.79 -1.29
N LEU A 29 -9.81 13.73 -1.41
CA LEU A 29 -8.90 14.23 -0.38
C LEU A 29 -8.14 15.49 -0.82
N VAL A 30 -7.81 15.58 -2.11
CA VAL A 30 -6.94 16.62 -2.65
C VAL A 30 -7.72 17.84 -3.12
N ASP A 31 -7.08 18.99 -3.13
CA ASP A 31 -7.65 20.25 -3.57
C ASP A 31 -8.11 20.15 -5.03
N ASP A 32 -9.29 20.70 -5.32
CA ASP A 32 -9.94 20.68 -6.64
C ASP A 32 -10.11 19.28 -7.25
N SER A 33 -9.89 18.22 -6.48
CA SER A 33 -9.84 16.82 -6.99
C SER A 33 -8.82 16.66 -8.12
N ASP A 34 -7.81 17.53 -8.14
CA ASP A 34 -6.80 17.59 -9.19
C ASP A 34 -5.48 16.97 -8.71
N PHE A 35 -4.91 16.09 -9.51
CA PHE A 35 -3.63 15.45 -9.23
C PHE A 35 -2.94 14.99 -10.50
N LEU A 36 -1.62 15.00 -10.48
CA LEU A 36 -0.78 14.49 -11.55
C LEU A 36 -0.19 13.13 -11.18
N GLU A 37 -0.60 12.08 -11.89
CA GLU A 37 -0.05 10.74 -11.67
C GLU A 37 1.34 10.59 -12.30
N PHE A 38 2.30 10.19 -11.47
CA PHE A 38 3.65 9.87 -11.87
C PHE A 38 3.70 8.49 -12.54
N LYS A 39 4.15 8.45 -13.80
CA LYS A 39 4.29 7.21 -14.58
C LYS A 39 3.02 6.33 -14.58
N ALA A 40 1.87 6.91 -14.91
CA ALA A 40 0.56 6.23 -14.86
C ALA A 40 0.54 4.89 -15.63
N GLY A 41 1.23 4.80 -16.77
CA GLY A 41 1.31 3.59 -17.61
C GLY A 41 2.30 2.52 -17.12
N TYR A 42 3.08 2.77 -16.05
CA TYR A 42 4.07 1.85 -15.51
C TYR A 42 3.69 1.42 -14.10
N GLY A 43 3.64 0.11 -13.81
CA GLY A 43 3.23 -0.44 -12.52
C GLY A 43 1.85 0.08 -12.08
N PRO A 44 0.77 -0.08 -12.85
CA PRO A 44 -0.50 0.64 -12.65
C PRO A 44 -1.23 0.28 -11.36
N ALA A 45 -0.90 -0.86 -10.76
CA ALA A 45 -1.44 -1.27 -9.46
C ALA A 45 -0.93 -0.41 -8.30
N THR A 46 0.19 0.29 -8.48
CA THR A 46 0.72 1.28 -7.53
C THR A 46 0.54 2.67 -8.11
N ALA A 47 -0.32 3.48 -7.51
CA ALA A 47 -0.49 4.87 -7.90
C ALA A 47 0.40 5.79 -7.06
N CYS A 48 1.14 6.66 -7.75
CA CYS A 48 1.99 7.69 -7.15
C CYS A 48 1.56 9.03 -7.76
N VAL A 49 1.08 9.96 -6.95
CA VAL A 49 0.53 11.22 -7.45
C VAL A 49 1.11 12.44 -6.75
N ASN A 50 1.30 13.51 -7.51
CA ASN A 50 1.56 14.85 -6.98
C ASN A 50 0.24 15.59 -6.91
N ALA A 51 -0.06 16.19 -5.76
CA ALA A 51 -1.30 16.91 -5.50
C ALA A 51 -1.07 18.03 -4.48
N ALA A 52 -2.14 18.73 -4.13
CA ALA A 52 -2.14 19.66 -3.00
C ALA A 52 -3.28 19.31 -2.03
N ILE A 53 -3.05 19.52 -0.74
CA ILE A 53 -4.07 19.44 0.31
C ILE A 53 -4.00 20.75 1.13
N ALA A 54 -5.09 21.49 1.17
CA ALA A 54 -5.16 22.81 1.80
C ALA A 54 -4.05 23.75 1.32
N GLY A 55 -3.76 23.73 0.01
CA GLY A 55 -2.73 24.54 -0.62
C GLY A 55 -1.30 24.04 -0.43
N LEU A 56 -1.08 22.95 0.33
CA LEU A 56 0.25 22.38 0.58
C LEU A 56 0.56 21.28 -0.42
N PRO A 57 1.70 21.32 -1.13
CA PRO A 57 2.09 20.25 -2.04
C PRO A 57 2.39 18.96 -1.28
N VAL A 58 1.88 17.84 -1.79
CA VAL A 58 2.06 16.50 -1.21
C VAL A 58 2.29 15.46 -2.30
N GLY A 59 3.11 14.45 -2.00
CA GLY A 59 3.20 13.23 -2.76
C GLY A 59 2.33 12.15 -2.11
N ILE A 60 1.46 11.49 -2.88
CA ILE A 60 0.58 10.44 -2.36
C ILE A 60 0.90 9.13 -3.05
N LEU A 61 1.14 8.09 -2.25
CA LEU A 61 1.27 6.70 -2.69
C LEU A 61 0.04 5.90 -2.27
N THR A 62 -0.45 5.04 -3.17
CA THR A 62 -1.53 4.09 -2.85
C THR A 62 -1.47 2.85 -3.74
N ASN A 63 -2.33 1.86 -3.44
CA ASN A 63 -2.34 0.56 -4.08
C ASN A 63 -3.76 0.17 -4.52
N ASN A 64 -3.88 -0.32 -5.76
CA ASN A 64 -5.08 -0.94 -6.30
C ASN A 64 -4.98 -2.48 -6.32
N GLY A 65 -4.00 -3.02 -5.60
CA GLY A 65 -3.72 -4.45 -5.55
C GLY A 65 -2.39 -4.73 -4.84
N PRO A 66 -1.82 -5.94 -5.04
CA PRO A 66 -0.51 -6.26 -4.50
C PRO A 66 0.59 -5.41 -5.13
N LEU A 67 1.67 -5.21 -4.39
CA LEU A 67 2.87 -4.55 -4.89
C LEU A 67 3.63 -5.51 -5.82
N ASP A 68 3.79 -5.12 -7.08
CA ASP A 68 4.58 -5.82 -8.08
C ASP A 68 5.98 -5.19 -8.26
N PRO A 69 6.91 -5.79 -9.03
CA PRO A 69 8.25 -5.24 -9.26
C PRO A 69 8.22 -3.83 -9.85
N ASP A 70 7.38 -3.60 -10.86
CA ASP A 70 7.27 -2.32 -11.55
C ASP A 70 6.69 -1.24 -10.63
N GLY A 71 5.64 -1.57 -9.87
CA GLY A 71 5.06 -0.69 -8.86
C GLY A 71 6.05 -0.33 -7.76
N SER A 72 6.86 -1.30 -7.32
CA SER A 72 7.91 -1.08 -6.33
C SER A 72 9.01 -0.15 -6.85
N ASN A 73 9.44 -0.33 -8.10
CA ASN A 73 10.40 0.57 -8.75
C ASN A 73 9.84 1.98 -8.94
N LYS A 74 8.58 2.09 -9.37
CA LYS A 74 7.88 3.38 -9.49
C LYS A 74 7.82 4.11 -8.15
N ALA A 75 7.37 3.42 -7.11
CA ALA A 75 7.27 3.96 -5.77
C ALA A 75 8.64 4.42 -5.23
N THR A 76 9.68 3.60 -5.40
CA THR A 76 11.05 3.96 -5.02
C THR A 76 11.47 5.28 -5.64
N HIS A 77 11.30 5.41 -6.95
CA HIS A 77 11.68 6.61 -7.68
C HIS A 77 10.86 7.83 -7.23
N PHE A 78 9.56 7.64 -7.03
CA PHE A 78 8.67 8.71 -6.58
C PHE A 78 9.02 9.21 -5.17
N ILE A 79 9.28 8.31 -4.22
CA ILE A 79 9.70 8.66 -2.85
C ILE A 79 10.99 9.49 -2.89
N GLN A 80 11.99 9.04 -3.68
CA GLN A 80 13.25 9.76 -3.82
C GLN A 80 13.06 11.15 -4.45
N ALA A 81 12.21 11.26 -5.47
CA ALA A 81 11.89 12.55 -6.10
C ALA A 81 11.21 13.50 -5.11
N CYS A 82 10.25 13.03 -4.31
CA CYS A 82 9.62 13.83 -3.26
C CYS A 82 10.63 14.28 -2.20
N CYS A 83 11.55 13.40 -1.79
CA CYS A 83 12.63 13.76 -0.86
C CYS A 83 13.53 14.85 -1.42
N GLN A 84 13.93 14.75 -2.69
CA GLN A 84 14.75 15.77 -3.35
C GLN A 84 14.03 17.12 -3.48
N ALA A 85 12.73 17.08 -3.70
CA ALA A 85 11.90 18.28 -3.83
C ALA A 85 11.44 18.85 -2.48
N GLY A 86 11.70 18.17 -1.36
CA GLY A 86 11.21 18.58 -0.04
C GLY A 86 9.69 18.45 0.12
N VAL A 87 9.03 17.57 -0.66
CA VAL A 87 7.60 17.37 -0.67
C VAL A 87 7.22 16.26 0.31
N PRO A 88 6.33 16.50 1.32
CA PRO A 88 5.86 15.49 2.25
C PRO A 88 5.15 14.33 1.54
N LEU A 89 5.21 13.15 2.15
CA LEU A 89 4.63 11.93 1.61
C LEU A 89 3.42 11.47 2.44
N ILE A 90 2.35 11.08 1.74
CA ILE A 90 1.16 10.45 2.32
C ILE A 90 1.02 9.05 1.71
N TYR A 91 0.90 8.04 2.55
CA TYR A 91 0.68 6.65 2.16
C TYR A 91 -0.77 6.26 2.47
N LEU A 92 -1.56 5.99 1.43
CA LEU A 92 -2.92 5.45 1.57
C LEU A 92 -2.84 3.94 1.38
N GLN A 93 -2.77 3.20 2.48
CA GLN A 93 -2.54 1.75 2.43
C GLN A 93 -3.83 1.00 2.05
N ASN A 94 -3.77 0.29 0.92
CA ASN A 94 -4.77 -0.67 0.48
C ASN A 94 -4.07 -1.78 -0.30
N THR A 95 -3.28 -2.61 0.38
CA THR A 95 -2.48 -3.68 -0.25
C THR A 95 -2.56 -4.98 0.51
N THR A 96 -2.61 -6.09 -0.24
CA THR A 96 -2.52 -7.45 0.31
C THR A 96 -1.07 -7.91 0.52
N GLY A 97 -0.09 -7.05 0.22
CA GLY A 97 1.33 -7.35 0.34
C GLY A 97 2.06 -7.28 -0.99
N TYR A 98 3.32 -7.70 -0.98
CA TYR A 98 4.07 -7.92 -2.21
C TYR A 98 3.58 -9.18 -2.90
N ILE A 99 3.56 -9.16 -4.25
CA ILE A 99 3.19 -10.32 -5.03
C ILE A 99 4.25 -11.43 -4.84
N VAL A 100 3.79 -12.65 -4.62
CA VAL A 100 4.65 -13.83 -4.39
C VAL A 100 4.58 -14.80 -5.56
N GLY A 101 5.55 -15.68 -5.64
CA GLY A 101 5.62 -16.76 -6.62
C GLY A 101 6.82 -16.64 -7.54
N THR A 102 7.21 -17.77 -8.11
CA THR A 102 8.44 -17.93 -8.91
C THR A 102 8.57 -16.94 -10.05
N ALA A 103 7.48 -16.63 -10.74
CA ALA A 103 7.48 -15.65 -11.85
C ALA A 103 7.82 -14.25 -11.36
N SER A 104 7.19 -13.81 -10.26
CA SER A 104 7.41 -12.51 -9.66
C SER A 104 8.83 -12.38 -9.08
N GLU A 105 9.31 -13.43 -8.41
CA GLU A 105 10.67 -13.46 -7.86
C GLU A 105 11.73 -13.39 -8.97
N ARG A 106 11.55 -14.13 -10.08
CA ARG A 106 12.41 -14.04 -11.25
C ARG A 106 12.36 -12.67 -11.94
N ALA A 107 11.21 -12.01 -11.90
CA ALA A 107 11.06 -10.63 -12.39
C ALA A 107 11.75 -9.58 -11.50
N GLY A 108 12.27 -9.97 -10.33
CA GLY A 108 13.04 -9.10 -9.44
C GLY A 108 12.27 -8.56 -8.24
N MET A 109 11.17 -9.21 -7.83
CA MET A 109 10.32 -8.72 -6.74
C MET A 109 11.10 -8.44 -5.45
N ILE A 110 11.99 -9.36 -5.05
CA ILE A 110 12.78 -9.20 -3.82
C ILE A 110 13.70 -7.99 -3.93
N LYS A 111 14.38 -7.83 -5.07
CA LYS A 111 15.28 -6.71 -5.33
C LYS A 111 14.55 -5.37 -5.35
N ASP A 112 13.46 -5.30 -6.08
CA ASP A 112 12.75 -4.04 -6.29
C ASP A 112 11.88 -3.67 -5.08
N GLY A 113 11.30 -4.67 -4.41
CA GLY A 113 10.59 -4.48 -3.13
C GLY A 113 11.53 -4.00 -2.02
N SER A 114 12.76 -4.53 -1.95
CA SER A 114 13.75 -4.06 -0.97
C SER A 114 14.18 -2.61 -1.21
N LYS A 115 14.30 -2.19 -2.47
CA LYS A 115 14.58 -0.77 -2.81
C LYS A 115 13.46 0.16 -2.33
N MET A 116 12.19 -0.26 -2.50
CA MET A 116 11.06 0.52 -2.01
C MET A 116 11.11 0.67 -0.49
N ILE A 117 11.36 -0.42 0.24
CA ILE A 117 11.51 -0.39 1.70
C ILE A 117 12.69 0.51 2.11
N GLN A 118 13.82 0.44 1.41
CA GLN A 118 14.96 1.32 1.65
C GLN A 118 14.62 2.80 1.40
N ALA A 119 13.88 3.10 0.34
CA ALA A 119 13.44 4.47 0.06
C ALA A 119 12.55 5.02 1.18
N VAL A 120 11.60 4.22 1.68
CA VAL A 120 10.76 4.58 2.82
C VAL A 120 11.59 4.80 4.08
N ALA A 121 12.53 3.88 4.38
CA ALA A 121 13.36 3.95 5.58
C ALA A 121 14.31 5.17 5.59
N ASN A 122 14.74 5.63 4.41
CA ASN A 122 15.68 6.74 4.25
C ASN A 122 15.01 8.04 3.79
N ALA A 123 13.68 8.10 3.79
CA ALA A 123 12.96 9.31 3.41
C ALA A 123 13.27 10.45 4.38
N THR A 124 13.63 11.61 3.83
CA THR A 124 14.05 12.81 4.59
C THR A 124 12.91 13.80 4.80
N VAL A 125 11.76 13.56 4.19
CA VAL A 125 10.56 14.39 4.30
C VAL A 125 9.58 13.77 5.31
N PRO A 126 8.64 14.56 5.88
CA PRO A 126 7.58 14.02 6.71
C PRO A 126 6.77 12.96 5.98
N GLN A 127 6.51 11.84 6.65
CA GLN A 127 5.70 10.74 6.16
C GLN A 127 4.45 10.59 7.04
N VAL A 128 3.28 10.51 6.41
CA VAL A 128 1.99 10.27 7.06
C VAL A 128 1.37 9.03 6.44
N THR A 129 0.85 8.14 7.26
CA THR A 129 0.23 6.89 6.80
C THR A 129 -1.23 6.83 7.22
N VAL A 130 -2.09 6.48 6.26
CA VAL A 130 -3.51 6.20 6.48
C VAL A 130 -3.82 4.80 5.97
N GLN A 131 -4.21 3.92 6.86
CA GLN A 131 -4.69 2.58 6.51
C GLN A 131 -6.14 2.67 6.08
N CYS A 132 -6.39 2.61 4.77
CA CYS A 132 -7.72 2.77 4.19
C CYS A 132 -8.44 1.42 4.00
N GLY A 133 -7.69 0.35 3.80
CA GLY A 133 -8.20 -0.99 3.55
C GLY A 133 -7.25 -2.06 4.10
N ALA A 134 -6.85 -3.01 3.26
CA ALA A 134 -5.88 -4.04 3.64
C ALA A 134 -4.47 -3.46 3.79
N SER A 135 -3.72 -3.98 4.77
CA SER A 135 -2.31 -3.69 4.98
C SER A 135 -1.63 -4.93 5.53
N PHE A 136 -1.21 -5.84 4.64
CA PHE A 136 -0.73 -7.16 5.02
C PHE A 136 0.76 -7.36 4.75
N GLY A 137 1.39 -8.13 5.63
CA GLY A 137 2.75 -8.63 5.48
C GLY A 137 3.79 -7.54 5.24
N ALA A 138 4.77 -7.82 4.38
CA ALA A 138 5.82 -6.88 4.02
C ALA A 138 5.33 -5.66 3.20
N GLY A 139 4.11 -5.72 2.61
CA GLY A 139 3.50 -4.57 1.99
C GLY A 139 3.25 -3.42 2.96
N ASN A 140 2.97 -3.73 4.23
CA ASN A 140 2.89 -2.73 5.28
C ASN A 140 4.22 -1.95 5.43
N TYR A 141 5.37 -2.61 5.30
CA TYR A 141 6.68 -1.96 5.35
C TYR A 141 6.91 -1.05 4.14
N GLY A 142 6.66 -1.55 2.93
CA GLY A 142 6.81 -0.77 1.71
C GLY A 142 5.92 0.47 1.65
N MET A 143 4.79 0.43 2.34
CA MET A 143 3.84 1.54 2.44
C MET A 143 3.96 2.33 3.76
N CYS A 144 5.16 2.42 4.31
CA CYS A 144 5.47 3.19 5.53
C CYS A 144 4.55 2.86 6.71
N GLY A 145 4.46 1.56 7.06
CA GLY A 145 3.72 1.13 8.23
C GLY A 145 4.41 1.51 9.54
N ARG A 146 3.83 1.07 10.65
CA ARG A 146 4.27 1.45 12.00
C ARG A 146 5.76 1.20 12.27
N GLY A 147 6.34 0.17 11.66
CA GLY A 147 7.76 -0.17 11.81
C GLY A 147 8.73 0.91 11.30
N PHE A 148 8.26 1.81 10.43
CA PHE A 148 9.04 2.93 9.90
C PHE A 148 8.71 4.27 10.57
N ALA A 149 7.98 4.25 11.69
CA ALA A 149 7.69 5.40 12.52
C ALA A 149 7.23 6.64 11.72
N PRO A 150 6.15 6.53 10.90
CA PRO A 150 5.62 7.70 10.22
C PRO A 150 5.26 8.78 11.25
N ARG A 151 5.26 10.04 10.83
CA ARG A 151 4.91 11.18 11.70
C ARG A 151 3.54 11.00 12.35
N PHE A 152 2.60 10.48 11.56
CA PHE A 152 1.27 10.07 11.99
C PHE A 152 0.86 8.79 11.28
N LEU A 153 0.16 7.93 11.99
CA LEU A 153 -0.47 6.74 11.45
C LEU A 153 -1.93 6.72 11.88
N PHE A 154 -2.81 6.76 10.90
CA PHE A 154 -4.26 6.68 11.08
C PHE A 154 -4.80 5.38 10.46
N ALA A 155 -5.91 4.91 10.95
CA ALA A 155 -6.61 3.77 10.38
C ALA A 155 -8.11 4.08 10.27
N TRP A 156 -8.71 3.76 9.12
CA TRP A 156 -10.14 3.80 8.95
C TRP A 156 -10.80 2.64 9.71
N PRO A 157 -12.08 2.76 10.10
CA PRO A 157 -12.77 1.72 10.88
C PRO A 157 -12.81 0.34 10.20
N ASN A 158 -12.75 0.30 8.88
CA ASN A 158 -12.74 -0.92 8.06
C ASN A 158 -11.31 -1.39 7.69
N ALA A 159 -10.27 -0.71 8.13
CA ALA A 159 -8.89 -1.11 7.86
C ALA A 159 -8.55 -2.43 8.54
N ARG A 160 -7.74 -3.23 7.85
CA ARG A 160 -7.29 -4.55 8.35
C ARG A 160 -5.78 -4.65 8.21
N THR A 161 -5.12 -4.89 9.34
CA THR A 161 -3.67 -5.09 9.40
C THR A 161 -3.38 -6.47 9.97
N ALA A 162 -2.60 -7.27 9.24
CA ALA A 162 -2.20 -8.60 9.65
C ALA A 162 -0.92 -9.05 8.92
N VAL A 163 -0.36 -10.18 9.33
CA VAL A 163 0.75 -10.81 8.59
C VAL A 163 0.28 -11.31 7.22
N MET A 164 -0.95 -11.82 7.14
CA MET A 164 -1.59 -12.26 5.89
C MET A 164 -3.11 -12.18 6.02
N GLY A 165 -3.84 -12.32 4.92
CA GLY A 165 -5.30 -12.37 4.95
C GLY A 165 -5.83 -13.53 5.79
N ALA A 166 -7.00 -13.38 6.40
CA ALA A 166 -7.55 -14.36 7.34
C ALA A 166 -7.77 -15.75 6.68
N GLU A 167 -8.25 -15.79 5.44
CA GLU A 167 -8.47 -17.05 4.71
C GLU A 167 -7.14 -17.78 4.43
N GLN A 168 -6.10 -17.04 4.02
CA GLN A 168 -4.75 -17.60 3.81
C GLN A 168 -4.15 -18.09 5.13
N ALA A 169 -4.32 -17.34 6.22
CA ALA A 169 -3.85 -17.76 7.53
C ALA A 169 -4.53 -19.05 7.99
N ALA A 170 -5.85 -19.14 7.86
CA ALA A 170 -6.61 -20.33 8.19
C ALA A 170 -6.17 -21.56 7.36
N GLY A 171 -6.00 -21.37 6.04
CA GLY A 171 -5.51 -22.44 5.15
C GLY A 171 -4.10 -22.93 5.52
N THR A 172 -3.19 -22.00 5.79
CA THR A 172 -1.83 -22.34 6.22
C THR A 172 -1.83 -23.11 7.55
N MET A 173 -2.62 -22.64 8.52
CA MET A 173 -2.73 -23.34 9.81
C MET A 173 -3.34 -24.73 9.68
N ALA A 174 -4.33 -24.92 8.81
CA ALA A 174 -4.90 -26.24 8.55
C ALA A 174 -3.83 -27.23 8.02
N ILE A 175 -3.05 -26.78 7.02
CA ILE A 175 -1.95 -27.61 6.47
C ILE A 175 -0.92 -27.96 7.55
N VAL A 176 -0.48 -26.99 8.34
CA VAL A 176 0.49 -27.21 9.44
C VAL A 176 -0.06 -28.19 10.48
N MET A 177 -1.35 -28.07 10.82
CA MET A 177 -1.99 -28.98 11.76
C MET A 177 -2.09 -30.41 11.21
N GLU A 178 -2.46 -30.58 9.94
CA GLU A 178 -2.50 -31.88 9.28
C GLU A 178 -1.11 -32.54 9.21
N GLU A 179 -0.09 -31.80 8.80
CA GLU A 179 1.29 -32.28 8.77
C GLU A 179 1.80 -32.68 10.17
N SER A 180 1.48 -31.87 11.17
CA SER A 180 1.83 -32.16 12.57
C SER A 180 1.10 -33.42 13.09
N ALA A 181 -0.19 -33.60 12.74
CA ALA A 181 -0.95 -34.80 13.10
C ALA A 181 -0.34 -36.06 12.47
N ARG A 182 -0.04 -36.02 11.16
CA ARG A 182 0.64 -37.11 10.45
C ARG A 182 1.99 -37.46 11.07
N ALA A 183 2.80 -36.45 11.40
CA ALA A 183 4.10 -36.66 12.04
C ALA A 183 4.01 -37.33 13.44
N ARG A 184 2.87 -37.17 14.12
CA ARG A 184 2.59 -37.78 15.44
C ARG A 184 1.82 -39.10 15.33
N GLY A 185 1.50 -39.59 14.12
CA GLY A 185 0.70 -40.80 13.90
C GLY A 185 -0.76 -40.68 14.36
N LEU A 186 -1.27 -39.44 14.40
CA LEU A 186 -2.67 -39.13 14.67
C LEU A 186 -3.37 -38.94 13.31
N GLU A 187 -4.14 -39.93 12.87
CA GLU A 187 -5.04 -39.79 11.70
C GLU A 187 -6.36 -39.17 12.08
#